data_dd1b6cc7970c03347462adf4f8296872
#
_entry.id   dd1b6cc7970c03347462adf4f8296872
#
_cell.length_a   1.000
_cell.length_b   1.000
_cell.length_c   1.000
_cell.angle_alpha   90.00
_cell.angle_beta   90.00
_cell.angle_gamma   90.00
#
_symmetry.space_group_name_H-M   'P 1'
#
loop_
_entity.id
_entity.type
_entity.pdbx_description
1 polymer ?
#
loop_
_entity_poly.entity_id
_entity_poly.type
_entity_poly.pdbx_seq_one_letter_code
_entity_poly.pdbx_strand_id
1 'polypeptide(L)'
;MSDFTDITTIPPVCVVTTGDEDSLKRFHVPVNGTAKDGISVLLERSDNGVRIYLTADGTPVSWVRLTFPAEFPAGTLFLGDEWERGYGTLSWRGMSVERHMPWYFAAYHRESRTFGGYGVRVRPGAMCVWGTDAGNISLYLDVRSCGQGVILSGRKLM
;
A
#
# COMPACT_ATOMS: atom_id res chain seq x y z
N MET A 1 -22.63 10.65 -10.58
CA MET A 1 -22.19 9.41 -9.87
C MET A 1 -20.72 9.64 -9.53
N SER A 2 -20.37 9.69 -8.26
CA SER A 2 -18.97 9.81 -7.88
C SER A 2 -18.37 8.40 -7.90
N ASP A 3 -17.42 8.18 -8.78
CA ASP A 3 -16.64 6.95 -8.78
C ASP A 3 -15.77 6.91 -7.52
N PHE A 4 -15.33 5.70 -7.13
CA PHE A 4 -14.34 5.59 -6.07
C PHE A 4 -13.03 6.27 -6.47
N THR A 5 -12.27 6.66 -5.47
CA THR A 5 -11.01 7.36 -5.66
C THR A 5 -10.04 6.58 -6.56
N ASP A 6 -9.60 7.22 -7.63
CA ASP A 6 -8.50 6.71 -8.44
C ASP A 6 -7.16 7.08 -7.79
N ILE A 7 -6.59 6.15 -7.04
CA ILE A 7 -5.32 6.35 -6.34
C ILE A 7 -4.12 6.56 -7.29
N THR A 8 -4.27 6.25 -8.58
CA THR A 8 -3.19 6.47 -9.54
C THR A 8 -2.96 7.95 -9.85
N THR A 9 -3.97 8.79 -9.60
CA THR A 9 -3.91 10.23 -9.86
C THR A 9 -3.44 11.06 -8.65
N ILE A 10 -3.42 10.47 -7.45
CA ILE A 10 -3.15 11.17 -6.19
C ILE A 10 -1.77 10.74 -5.65
N PRO A 11 -0.91 11.69 -5.24
CA PRO A 11 0.34 11.34 -4.60
C PRO A 11 0.08 10.78 -3.19
N PRO A 12 0.69 9.64 -2.82
CA PRO A 12 0.55 9.11 -1.47
C PRO A 12 1.42 9.87 -0.47
N VAL A 13 1.04 9.79 0.80
CA VAL A 13 1.96 10.02 1.91
C VAL A 13 2.80 8.77 2.09
N CYS A 14 4.12 8.90 2.00
CA CYS A 14 5.03 7.79 2.16
C CYS A 14 5.71 7.81 3.53
N VAL A 15 5.64 6.68 4.25
CA VAL A 15 6.38 6.45 5.49
C VAL A 15 7.27 5.22 5.30
N VAL A 16 8.56 5.41 5.49
CA VAL A 16 9.55 4.32 5.47
C VAL A 16 9.93 3.97 6.90
N THR A 17 9.93 2.70 7.21
CA THR A 17 10.37 2.16 8.49
C THR A 17 11.70 1.43 8.30
N THR A 18 12.69 1.78 9.11
CA THR A 18 14.05 1.22 9.09
C THR A 18 14.36 0.58 10.44
N GLY A 19 15.39 -0.27 10.46
CA GLY A 19 15.85 -0.95 11.66
C GLY A 19 15.17 -2.30 11.89
N ASP A 20 15.63 -3.00 12.92
CA ASP A 20 15.10 -4.28 13.36
C ASP A 20 14.01 -4.09 14.42
N GLU A 21 13.37 -5.18 14.87
CA GLU A 21 12.22 -5.15 15.78
C GLU A 21 12.42 -4.28 17.04
N ASP A 22 13.65 -4.24 17.58
CA ASP A 22 13.99 -3.49 18.80
C ASP A 22 14.40 -2.02 18.53
N SER A 23 14.59 -1.63 17.26
CA SER A 23 15.16 -0.32 16.89
C SER A 23 14.44 0.39 15.74
N LEU A 24 13.14 0.16 15.59
CA LEU A 24 12.36 0.72 14.49
C LEU A 24 12.33 2.26 14.49
N LYS A 25 12.72 2.85 13.37
CA LYS A 25 12.60 4.29 13.10
C LYS A 25 11.67 4.50 11.91
N ARG A 26 10.83 5.54 11.99
CA ARG A 26 9.89 5.90 10.94
C ARG A 26 10.22 7.27 10.36
N PHE A 27 10.25 7.36 9.06
CA PHE A 27 10.55 8.58 8.33
C PHE A 27 9.40 8.89 7.36
N HIS A 28 8.94 10.14 7.39
CA HIS A 28 8.12 10.66 6.30
C HIS A 28 9.06 11.03 5.14
N VAL A 29 8.86 10.39 4.00
CA VAL A 29 9.67 10.62 2.79
C VAL A 29 8.80 11.29 1.74
N PRO A 30 9.16 12.49 1.27
CA PRO A 30 8.41 13.15 0.21
C PRO A 30 8.50 12.34 -1.08
N VAL A 31 7.36 12.09 -1.70
CA VAL A 31 7.31 11.44 -3.01
C VAL A 31 7.77 12.44 -4.08
N ASN A 32 8.70 12.01 -4.94
CA ASN A 32 9.33 12.84 -5.97
C ASN A 32 10.03 14.10 -5.42
N GLY A 33 10.37 14.08 -4.15
CA GLY A 33 11.06 15.16 -3.46
C GLY A 33 12.55 14.87 -3.21
N THR A 34 13.17 15.72 -2.38
CA THR A 34 14.57 15.54 -1.98
C THR A 34 14.67 14.35 -1.02
N ALA A 35 15.68 13.52 -1.25
CA ALA A 35 16.02 12.41 -0.37
C ALA A 35 16.27 12.89 1.07
N LYS A 36 15.84 12.10 2.04
CA LYS A 36 16.09 12.31 3.46
C LYS A 36 16.79 11.08 4.03
N ASP A 37 17.87 11.30 4.75
CA ASP A 37 18.64 10.22 5.40
C ASP A 37 19.07 9.09 4.42
N GLY A 38 19.42 9.46 3.19
CA GLY A 38 19.77 8.50 2.13
C GLY A 38 18.57 7.75 1.54
N ILE A 39 17.34 8.13 1.91
CA ILE A 39 16.10 7.48 1.43
C ILE A 39 15.42 8.42 0.44
N SER A 40 15.08 7.91 -0.74
CA SER A 40 14.30 8.62 -1.75
C SER A 40 13.19 7.75 -2.31
N VAL A 41 12.05 8.39 -2.62
CA VAL A 41 10.89 7.73 -3.22
C VAL A 41 10.54 8.46 -4.51
N LEU A 42 10.57 7.72 -5.61
CA LEU A 42 10.15 8.20 -6.92
C LEU A 42 8.88 7.46 -7.33
N LEU A 43 7.88 8.23 -7.76
CA LEU A 43 6.62 7.71 -8.28
C LEU A 43 6.51 8.07 -9.75
N GLU A 44 6.37 7.06 -10.58
CA GLU A 44 6.12 7.20 -12.02
C GLU A 44 4.71 6.73 -12.35
N ARG A 45 3.96 7.57 -13.07
CA ARG A 45 2.64 7.21 -13.57
C ARG A 45 2.72 6.70 -15.00
N SER A 46 1.87 5.74 -15.32
CA SER A 46 1.66 5.24 -16.67
C SER A 46 0.18 4.93 -16.87
N ASP A 47 -0.26 4.73 -18.12
CA ASP A 47 -1.65 4.38 -18.46
C ASP A 47 -2.17 3.13 -17.74
N ASN A 48 -1.27 2.32 -17.22
CA ASN A 48 -1.58 1.05 -16.56
C ASN A 48 -1.34 1.05 -15.05
N GLY A 49 -1.19 2.21 -14.42
CA GLY A 49 -1.01 2.34 -12.98
C GLY A 49 0.22 3.14 -12.56
N VAL A 50 0.65 2.93 -11.33
CA VAL A 50 1.75 3.65 -10.69
C VAL A 50 2.89 2.70 -10.40
N ARG A 51 4.11 3.13 -10.70
CA ARG A 51 5.35 2.46 -10.29
C ARG A 51 6.00 3.28 -9.19
N ILE A 52 6.45 2.60 -8.16
CA ILE A 52 7.11 3.22 -7.03
C ILE A 52 8.51 2.66 -6.92
N TYR A 53 9.48 3.56 -6.94
CA TYR A 53 10.88 3.23 -6.78
C TYR A 53 11.35 3.76 -5.43
N LEU A 54 11.94 2.89 -4.65
CA LEU A 54 12.56 3.24 -3.39
C LEU A 54 14.06 2.97 -3.49
N THR A 55 14.84 3.97 -3.12
CA THR A 55 16.29 3.86 -2.92
C THR A 55 16.59 4.17 -1.46
N ALA A 56 17.36 3.34 -0.82
CA ALA A 56 17.77 3.51 0.58
C ALA A 56 19.24 3.06 0.73
N ASP A 57 20.15 3.91 0.26
CA ASP A 57 21.57 3.61 0.27
C ASP A 57 22.11 3.61 1.69
N GLY A 58 22.65 2.45 2.11
CA GLY A 58 23.26 2.27 3.43
C GLY A 58 22.30 2.17 4.61
N THR A 59 20.99 2.31 4.41
CA THR A 59 19.99 2.20 5.47
C THR A 59 19.07 0.99 5.24
N PRO A 60 19.10 -0.04 6.09
CA PRO A 60 18.21 -1.18 5.96
C PRO A 60 16.74 -0.77 6.14
N VAL A 61 15.89 -1.08 5.16
CA VAL A 61 14.46 -0.82 5.19
C VAL A 61 13.70 -2.08 5.55
N SER A 62 12.72 -1.95 6.43
CA SER A 62 11.86 -3.06 6.86
C SER A 62 10.46 -2.93 6.26
N TRP A 63 9.87 -1.75 6.28
CA TRP A 63 8.51 -1.50 5.81
C TRP A 63 8.42 -0.19 5.05
N VAL A 64 7.55 -0.19 4.04
CA VAL A 64 7.11 1.03 3.36
C VAL A 64 5.58 1.08 3.44
N ARG A 65 5.04 2.21 3.88
CA ARG A 65 3.60 2.47 3.84
C ARG A 65 3.33 3.65 2.90
N LEU A 66 2.41 3.41 1.98
CA LEU A 66 1.88 4.42 1.08
C LEU A 66 0.41 4.65 1.44
N THR A 67 0.06 5.85 1.84
CA THR A 67 -1.29 6.21 2.22
C THR A 67 -1.86 7.21 1.22
N PHE A 68 -2.95 6.83 0.58
CA PHE A 68 -3.68 7.64 -0.40
C PHE A 68 -4.96 8.15 0.25
N PRO A 69 -5.24 9.46 0.20
CA PRO A 69 -6.55 9.97 0.58
C PRO A 69 -7.64 9.32 -0.29
N ALA A 70 -8.65 8.78 0.34
CA ALA A 70 -9.75 8.13 -0.35
C ALA A 70 -11.02 8.13 0.51
N GLU A 71 -12.15 8.40 -0.10
CA GLU A 71 -13.43 8.37 0.58
C GLU A 71 -14.29 7.25 0.03
N PHE A 72 -14.93 6.53 0.94
CA PHE A 72 -15.90 5.50 0.61
C PHE A 72 -17.25 5.89 1.23
N PRO A 73 -18.34 5.91 0.45
CA PRO A 73 -19.68 6.11 0.99
C PRO A 73 -20.01 5.12 2.10
N ALA A 74 -20.81 5.57 3.08
CA ALA A 74 -21.30 4.68 4.14
C ALA A 74 -22.02 3.46 3.53
N GLY A 75 -21.78 2.28 4.07
CA GLY A 75 -22.34 1.04 3.53
C GLY A 75 -21.55 0.41 2.38
N THR A 76 -20.41 0.97 2.02
CA THR A 76 -19.48 0.31 1.08
C THR A 76 -18.99 -1.02 1.66
N LEU A 77 -19.03 -2.05 0.84
CA LEU A 77 -18.54 -3.37 1.16
C LEU A 77 -17.19 -3.61 0.49
N PHE A 78 -16.34 -4.36 1.16
CA PHE A 78 -15.00 -4.69 0.72
C PHE A 78 -14.83 -6.20 0.60
N LEU A 79 -14.22 -6.64 -0.50
CA LEU A 79 -13.81 -8.01 -0.75
C LEU A 79 -12.30 -8.00 -0.99
N GLY A 80 -11.54 -8.66 -0.16
CA GLY A 80 -10.10 -8.78 -0.30
C GLY A 80 -9.64 -10.22 -0.18
N ASP A 81 -8.44 -10.50 -0.65
CA ASP A 81 -7.83 -11.81 -0.45
C ASP A 81 -7.58 -12.08 1.05
N GLU A 82 -7.37 -13.31 1.40
CA GLU A 82 -7.09 -13.74 2.77
C GLU A 82 -5.69 -14.39 2.80
N TRP A 83 -5.00 -14.30 3.94
CA TRP A 83 -3.67 -14.87 4.11
C TRP A 83 -3.64 -16.39 3.91
N GLU A 84 -4.69 -17.05 4.37
CA GLU A 84 -4.83 -18.49 4.27
C GLU A 84 -6.18 -18.81 3.61
N ARG A 85 -6.15 -19.04 2.31
CA ARG A 85 -7.34 -19.33 1.52
C ARG A 85 -8.10 -20.57 1.98
N GLY A 86 -7.42 -21.49 2.66
CA GLY A 86 -8.04 -22.69 3.20
C GLY A 86 -8.88 -22.47 4.45
N TYR A 87 -8.66 -21.37 5.17
CA TYR A 87 -9.35 -21.03 6.43
C TYR A 87 -10.18 -19.76 6.35
N GLY A 88 -9.92 -18.92 5.35
CA GLY A 88 -10.64 -17.68 5.13
C GLY A 88 -11.87 -17.87 4.26
N THR A 89 -12.99 -17.24 4.64
CA THR A 89 -14.15 -17.14 3.77
C THR A 89 -14.06 -15.85 2.98
N LEU A 90 -13.88 -15.97 1.67
CA LEU A 90 -13.92 -14.82 0.77
C LEU A 90 -15.34 -14.25 0.78
N SER A 91 -15.54 -13.14 1.47
CA SER A 91 -16.85 -12.53 1.65
C SER A 91 -16.80 -11.01 1.63
N TRP A 92 -17.87 -10.40 1.11
CA TRP A 92 -18.09 -8.97 1.21
C TRP A 92 -18.36 -8.58 2.66
N ARG A 93 -17.56 -7.66 3.20
CA ARG A 93 -17.69 -7.18 4.58
C ARG A 93 -17.63 -5.66 4.61
N GLY A 94 -18.20 -5.06 5.65
CA GLY A 94 -18.04 -3.63 5.92
C GLY A 94 -16.58 -3.24 6.16
N MET A 95 -16.35 -1.94 6.21
CA MET A 95 -15.03 -1.38 6.52
C MET A 95 -14.57 -1.83 7.92
N SER A 96 -13.32 -2.22 8.02
CA SER A 96 -12.64 -2.48 9.30
C SER A 96 -11.18 -2.09 9.18
N VAL A 97 -10.69 -1.26 10.09
CA VAL A 97 -9.29 -0.84 10.14
C VAL A 97 -8.33 -1.98 10.49
N GLU A 98 -8.84 -3.03 11.10
CA GLU A 98 -8.06 -4.22 11.45
C GLU A 98 -7.96 -5.23 10.30
N ARG A 99 -8.77 -5.05 9.26
CA ARG A 99 -8.77 -5.95 8.12
C ARG A 99 -7.62 -5.62 7.17
N HIS A 100 -6.71 -6.56 7.04
CA HIS A 100 -5.59 -6.52 6.10
C HIS A 100 -5.87 -7.44 4.92
N MET A 101 -5.82 -6.89 3.71
CA MET A 101 -6.17 -7.59 2.48
C MET A 101 -4.91 -7.77 1.62
N PRO A 102 -4.33 -8.99 1.56
CA PRO A 102 -3.16 -9.26 0.73
C PRO A 102 -3.43 -9.03 -0.75
N TRP A 103 -2.47 -8.48 -1.45
CA TRP A 103 -2.38 -8.34 -2.90
C TRP A 103 -3.42 -7.45 -3.56
N TYR A 104 -4.70 -7.62 -3.28
CA TYR A 104 -5.79 -6.84 -3.89
C TYR A 104 -7.01 -6.75 -2.96
N PHE A 105 -7.83 -5.76 -3.25
CA PHE A 105 -9.20 -5.72 -2.75
C PHE A 105 -10.13 -5.06 -3.78
N ALA A 106 -11.40 -5.38 -3.67
CA ALA A 106 -12.49 -4.72 -4.38
C ALA A 106 -13.41 -3.99 -3.39
N ALA A 107 -13.93 -2.87 -3.79
CA ALA A 107 -14.94 -2.10 -3.06
C ALA A 107 -16.22 -2.01 -3.88
N TYR A 108 -17.37 -2.15 -3.23
CA TYR A 108 -18.68 -2.05 -3.86
C TYR A 108 -19.65 -1.29 -2.99
N HIS A 109 -20.27 -0.26 -3.55
CA HIS A 109 -21.35 0.48 -2.91
C HIS A 109 -22.66 0.20 -3.63
N ARG A 110 -23.62 -0.44 -2.90
CA ARG A 110 -24.84 -0.98 -3.49
C ARG A 110 -25.76 0.11 -4.03
N GLU A 111 -25.97 1.20 -3.30
CA GLU A 111 -26.92 2.23 -3.66
C GLU A 111 -26.51 2.97 -4.95
N SER A 112 -25.26 3.38 -5.05
CA SER A 112 -24.73 4.03 -6.26
C SER A 112 -24.34 3.04 -7.36
N ARG A 113 -24.30 1.74 -7.06
CA ARG A 113 -23.77 0.68 -7.95
C ARG A 113 -22.34 0.94 -8.39
N THR A 114 -21.56 1.61 -7.56
CA THR A 114 -20.15 1.91 -7.83
C THR A 114 -19.29 0.72 -7.44
N PHE A 115 -18.37 0.35 -8.32
CA PHE A 115 -17.39 -0.70 -8.10
C PHE A 115 -15.98 -0.15 -8.34
N GLY A 116 -15.02 -0.54 -7.50
CA GLY A 116 -13.61 -0.22 -7.67
C GLY A 116 -12.74 -1.40 -7.28
N GLY A 117 -11.63 -1.57 -7.99
CA GLY A 117 -10.62 -2.57 -7.69
C GLY A 117 -9.26 -1.94 -7.48
N TYR A 118 -8.55 -2.40 -6.46
CA TYR A 118 -7.21 -1.95 -6.10
C TYR A 118 -6.30 -3.15 -5.94
N GLY A 119 -5.12 -3.08 -6.50
CA GLY A 119 -4.23 -4.23 -6.44
C GLY A 119 -2.80 -3.88 -6.81
N VAL A 120 -1.91 -4.81 -6.54
CA VAL A 120 -0.53 -4.77 -6.98
C VAL A 120 -0.32 -5.73 -8.15
N ARG A 121 0.60 -5.38 -9.05
CA ARG A 121 0.94 -6.27 -10.16
C ARG A 121 1.63 -7.53 -9.69
N VAL A 122 1.55 -8.56 -10.50
CA VAL A 122 2.24 -9.82 -10.28
C VAL A 122 3.76 -9.60 -10.18
N ARG A 123 4.38 -10.20 -9.16
CA ARG A 123 5.81 -10.13 -8.82
C ARG A 123 6.27 -8.78 -8.25
N PRO A 124 5.60 -8.23 -7.25
CA PRO A 124 6.17 -7.11 -6.50
C PRO A 124 7.47 -7.53 -5.80
N GLY A 125 8.33 -6.56 -5.54
CA GLY A 125 9.56 -6.79 -4.77
C GLY A 125 9.35 -6.94 -3.25
N ALA A 126 8.10 -6.92 -2.79
CA ALA A 126 7.71 -6.93 -1.38
C ALA A 126 6.43 -7.74 -1.17
N MET A 127 6.16 -8.15 0.05
CA MET A 127 4.85 -8.63 0.44
C MET A 127 3.91 -7.45 0.60
N CYS A 128 2.79 -7.48 -0.12
CA CYS A 128 1.89 -6.34 -0.25
C CYS A 128 0.57 -6.59 0.49
N VAL A 129 0.16 -5.63 1.31
CA VAL A 129 -1.07 -5.70 2.09
C VAL A 129 -1.80 -4.38 2.03
N TRP A 130 -3.08 -4.43 1.73
CA TRP A 130 -3.96 -3.27 1.73
C TRP A 130 -4.73 -3.14 3.04
N GLY A 131 -4.90 -1.91 3.49
CA GLY A 131 -5.81 -1.54 4.57
C GLY A 131 -6.67 -0.36 4.17
N THR A 132 -7.85 -0.23 4.75
CA THR A 132 -8.77 0.89 4.51
C THR A 132 -9.24 1.48 5.83
N ASP A 133 -9.37 2.78 5.86
CA ASP A 133 -10.04 3.51 6.94
C ASP A 133 -11.02 4.55 6.36
N ALA A 134 -11.65 5.35 7.21
CA ALA A 134 -12.71 6.28 6.83
C ALA A 134 -12.26 7.36 5.81
N GLY A 135 -10.97 7.61 5.66
CA GLY A 135 -10.45 8.68 4.81
C GLY A 135 -9.26 8.25 3.95
N ASN A 136 -8.86 6.98 4.00
CA ASN A 136 -7.64 6.55 3.33
C ASN A 136 -7.68 5.11 2.82
N ILE A 137 -6.87 4.88 1.79
CA ILE A 137 -6.39 3.56 1.39
C ILE A 137 -4.90 3.51 1.70
N SER A 138 -4.45 2.49 2.42
CA SER A 138 -3.04 2.28 2.73
C SER A 138 -2.52 1.00 2.08
N LEU A 139 -1.37 1.09 1.41
CA LEU A 139 -0.60 -0.04 0.93
C LEU A 139 0.63 -0.21 1.82
N TYR A 140 0.73 -1.35 2.46
CA TYR A 140 1.87 -1.76 3.27
C TYR A 140 2.74 -2.70 2.46
N LEU A 141 4.03 -2.41 2.39
CA LEU A 141 5.03 -3.20 1.70
C LEU A 141 6.03 -3.73 2.73
N ASP A 142 6.01 -5.04 2.98
CA ASP A 142 7.05 -5.70 3.76
C ASP A 142 8.20 -6.07 2.83
N VAL A 143 9.32 -5.39 2.99
CA VAL A 143 10.51 -5.58 2.15
C VAL A 143 11.59 -6.41 2.85
N ARG A 144 11.35 -6.88 4.06
CA ARG A 144 12.29 -7.65 4.85
C ARG A 144 12.69 -8.96 4.16
N SER A 145 13.91 -9.38 4.42
CA SER A 145 14.41 -10.70 4.06
C SER A 145 14.75 -11.46 5.33
N CYS A 146 14.13 -12.62 5.53
CA CYS A 146 14.28 -13.41 6.77
C CYS A 146 14.03 -12.59 8.06
N GLY A 147 13.02 -11.69 8.03
CA GLY A 147 12.68 -10.83 9.17
C GLY A 147 13.54 -9.59 9.34
N GLN A 148 14.61 -9.44 8.57
CA GLN A 148 15.54 -8.31 8.69
C GLN A 148 15.38 -7.30 7.56
N GLY A 149 15.63 -6.03 7.86
CA GLY A 149 15.63 -4.95 6.89
C GLY A 149 16.65 -5.17 5.77
N VAL A 150 16.36 -4.65 4.60
CA VAL A 150 17.19 -4.78 3.39
C VAL A 150 17.63 -3.44 2.85
N ILE A 151 18.83 -3.39 2.27
CA ILE A 151 19.34 -2.22 1.54
C ILE A 151 18.75 -2.24 0.13
N LEU A 152 18.10 -1.15 -0.26
CA LEU A 152 17.31 -1.04 -1.50
C LEU A 152 17.96 -0.08 -2.51
N SER A 153 19.23 -0.23 -2.82
CA SER A 153 19.92 0.55 -3.85
C SER A 153 19.33 0.30 -5.23
N GLY A 154 18.69 1.33 -5.82
CA GLY A 154 18.09 1.28 -7.15
C GLY A 154 16.99 0.22 -7.34
N ARG A 155 16.41 -0.31 -6.28
CA ARG A 155 15.39 -1.36 -6.34
C ARG A 155 14.00 -0.78 -6.63
N LYS A 156 13.28 -1.44 -7.52
CA LYS A 156 11.90 -1.08 -7.87
C LYS A 156 10.93 -1.80 -6.93
N LEU A 157 10.01 -1.05 -6.35
CA LEU A 157 8.80 -1.58 -5.72
C LEU A 157 7.64 -1.33 -6.70
N MET A 158 7.00 -2.39 -7.17
CA MET A 158 5.87 -2.32 -8.10
C MET A 158 4.62 -2.81 -7.42
#